data_2ce100633f16141bba4ade3bb1f876c4
#
_entry.id   2ce100633f16141bba4ade3bb1f876c4
#
_cell.length_a   1.000
_cell.length_b   1.000
_cell.length_c   1.000
_cell.angle_alpha   90.00
_cell.angle_beta   90.00
_cell.angle_gamma   90.00
#
_symmetry.space_group_name_H-M   'P 1'
#
loop_
_entity.id
_entity.type
_entity.pdbx_description
1 polymer ?
#
loop_
_entity_poly.entity_id
_entity_poly.type
_entity_poly.pdbx_seq_one_letter_code
_entity_poly.pdbx_strand_id
1 'polypeptide(L)'
;MKKQLLTAGLVALMGSSAMAQEIGATFSKFDDNWLTVLRNGMVEYAGTIDGLSYQQVDATDDIAKQIDQVKNFVASGVDAIIVNIVDTSAGAAVSAAAGNVPLVYVNREPDNVNDLPATQAFVASNEIESGTLSAFEVC
;
A
#
# COMPACT_ATOMS: atom_id res chain seq x y z
N MET A 1 -66.49 16.19 -17.97
CA MET A 1 -65.66 16.03 -16.77
C MET A 1 -64.41 15.23 -17.17
N LYS A 2 -63.26 15.90 -17.43
CA LYS A 2 -62.00 15.28 -17.86
C LYS A 2 -61.08 15.17 -16.64
N LYS A 3 -60.81 13.94 -16.20
CA LYS A 3 -59.83 13.64 -15.15
C LYS A 3 -58.43 13.64 -15.76
N GLN A 4 -57.61 14.59 -15.41
CA GLN A 4 -56.18 14.56 -15.73
C GLN A 4 -55.44 13.75 -14.64
N LEU A 5 -54.83 12.67 -15.06
CA LEU A 5 -53.85 11.91 -14.22
C LEU A 5 -52.50 12.63 -14.32
N LEU A 6 -52.04 13.20 -13.21
CA LEU A 6 -50.67 13.65 -13.05
C LEU A 6 -49.81 12.45 -12.74
N THR A 7 -48.97 12.05 -13.68
CA THR A 7 -47.90 11.06 -13.45
C THR A 7 -46.70 11.81 -12.90
N ALA A 8 -46.44 11.70 -11.60
CA ALA A 8 -45.22 12.18 -10.95
C ALA A 8 -44.07 11.23 -11.29
N GLY A 9 -43.16 11.67 -12.15
CA GLY A 9 -41.93 10.96 -12.46
C GLY A 9 -40.96 11.05 -11.29
N LEU A 10 -40.70 9.93 -10.62
CA LEU A 10 -39.66 9.77 -9.59
C LEU A 10 -38.29 9.67 -10.29
N VAL A 11 -37.57 10.77 -10.37
CA VAL A 11 -36.16 10.77 -10.82
C VAL A 11 -35.32 10.23 -9.67
N ALA A 12 -34.91 8.96 -9.74
CA ALA A 12 -33.93 8.39 -8.85
C ALA A 12 -32.58 9.00 -9.20
N LEU A 13 -32.06 9.92 -8.37
CA LEU A 13 -30.68 10.33 -8.39
C LEU A 13 -29.84 9.13 -7.94
N MET A 14 -29.28 8.37 -8.88
CA MET A 14 -28.19 7.44 -8.60
C MET A 14 -26.94 8.28 -8.35
N GLY A 15 -26.74 8.68 -7.09
CA GLY A 15 -25.49 9.23 -6.64
C GLY A 15 -24.44 8.13 -6.78
N SER A 16 -23.47 8.30 -7.68
CA SER A 16 -22.25 7.50 -7.68
C SER A 16 -21.53 7.80 -6.38
N SER A 17 -21.66 6.92 -5.39
CA SER A 17 -20.77 6.93 -4.23
C SER A 17 -19.38 6.69 -4.79
N ALA A 18 -18.52 7.71 -4.82
CA ALA A 18 -17.10 7.50 -4.99
C ALA A 18 -16.69 6.53 -3.87
N MET A 19 -16.36 5.30 -4.21
CA MET A 19 -15.80 4.33 -3.25
C MET A 19 -14.51 4.95 -2.75
N ALA A 20 -14.42 5.23 -1.45
CA ALA A 20 -13.18 5.65 -0.85
C ALA A 20 -12.16 4.53 -1.07
N GLN A 21 -11.00 4.87 -1.65
CA GLN A 21 -9.90 3.93 -1.79
C GLN A 21 -9.22 3.72 -0.43
N GLU A 22 -8.90 2.50 -0.09
CA GLU A 22 -8.25 2.16 1.17
C GLU A 22 -6.89 1.50 0.93
N ILE A 23 -5.81 2.09 1.48
CA ILE A 23 -4.45 1.56 1.39
C ILE A 23 -3.93 1.23 2.78
N GLY A 24 -3.50 -0.02 2.98
CA GLY A 24 -2.79 -0.45 4.17
C GLY A 24 -1.28 -0.48 3.94
N ALA A 25 -0.49 0.01 4.89
CA ALA A 25 0.97 -0.07 4.84
C ALA A 25 1.54 -0.73 6.09
N THR A 26 2.44 -1.70 5.91
CA THR A 26 3.19 -2.30 7.01
C THR A 26 4.68 -2.02 6.85
N PHE A 27 5.30 -1.57 7.92
CA PHE A 27 6.72 -1.25 7.97
C PHE A 27 7.44 -2.18 8.94
N SER A 28 8.70 -2.48 8.63
CA SER A 28 9.53 -3.34 9.47
C SER A 28 9.61 -2.83 10.90
N LYS A 29 9.76 -1.51 11.08
CA LYS A 29 9.72 -0.84 12.38
C LYS A 29 9.42 0.64 12.26
N PHE A 30 8.94 1.24 13.35
CA PHE A 30 8.64 2.67 13.40
C PHE A 30 9.77 3.52 14.01
N ASP A 31 10.70 2.93 14.73
CA ASP A 31 11.80 3.60 15.44
C ASP A 31 13.06 3.83 14.58
N ASP A 32 12.97 3.64 13.26
CA ASP A 32 14.01 3.95 12.29
C ASP A 32 13.84 5.38 11.75
N ASN A 33 14.91 6.18 11.81
CA ASN A 33 14.87 7.59 11.39
C ASN A 33 14.53 7.77 9.91
N TRP A 34 15.12 6.93 9.04
CA TRP A 34 14.88 7.02 7.61
C TRP A 34 13.46 6.55 7.25
N LEU A 35 13.02 5.44 7.82
CA LEU A 35 11.64 4.97 7.64
C LEU A 35 10.63 5.97 8.19
N THR A 36 10.97 6.72 9.23
CA THR A 36 10.12 7.80 9.74
C THR A 36 9.91 8.90 8.71
N VAL A 37 10.97 9.31 7.99
CA VAL A 37 10.86 10.30 6.90
C VAL A 37 9.98 9.75 5.77
N LEU A 38 10.20 8.50 5.35
CA LEU A 38 9.41 7.85 4.31
C LEU A 38 7.93 7.77 4.71
N ARG A 39 7.63 7.28 5.92
CA ARG A 39 6.26 7.14 6.44
C ARG A 39 5.52 8.47 6.53
N ASN A 40 6.20 9.51 7.03
CA ASN A 40 5.60 10.85 7.13
C ASN A 40 5.31 11.42 5.74
N GLY A 41 6.22 11.27 4.77
CA GLY A 41 6.00 11.68 3.40
C GLY A 41 4.81 10.94 2.75
N MET A 42 4.64 9.65 3.03
CA MET A 42 3.48 8.89 2.56
C MET A 42 2.17 9.37 3.17
N VAL A 43 2.14 9.69 4.48
CA VAL A 43 0.95 10.26 5.14
C VAL A 43 0.60 11.62 4.53
N GLU A 44 1.60 12.49 4.37
CA GLU A 44 1.40 13.82 3.78
C GLU A 44 0.84 13.71 2.34
N TYR A 45 1.44 12.87 1.51
CA TYR A 45 0.98 12.67 0.14
C TYR A 45 -0.41 12.06 0.08
N ALA A 46 -0.69 11.03 0.88
CA ALA A 46 -2.03 10.42 0.95
C ALA A 46 -3.11 11.44 1.33
N GLY A 47 -2.78 12.37 2.23
CA GLY A 47 -3.68 13.46 2.62
C GLY A 47 -4.00 14.47 1.51
N THR A 48 -3.27 14.45 0.38
CA THR A 48 -3.56 15.28 -0.80
C THR A 48 -4.52 14.63 -1.79
N ILE A 49 -4.84 13.35 -1.59
CA ILE A 49 -5.70 12.58 -2.51
C ILE A 49 -7.11 12.49 -1.94
N ASP A 50 -8.06 13.12 -2.62
CA ASP A 50 -9.46 13.10 -2.18
C ASP A 50 -10.02 11.67 -2.20
N GLY A 51 -10.67 11.29 -1.10
CA GLY A 51 -11.30 9.98 -0.96
C GLY A 51 -10.35 8.82 -0.69
N LEU A 52 -9.05 9.07 -0.45
CA LEU A 52 -8.10 8.05 -0.04
C LEU A 52 -8.06 7.91 1.50
N SER A 53 -8.26 6.67 1.98
CA SER A 53 -7.96 6.25 3.34
C SER A 53 -6.61 5.56 3.38
N TYR A 54 -5.69 6.01 4.22
CA TYR A 54 -4.34 5.45 4.34
C TYR A 54 -4.01 5.15 5.79
N GLN A 55 -3.60 3.92 6.09
CA GLN A 55 -3.20 3.50 7.42
C GLN A 55 -1.83 2.83 7.43
N GLN A 56 -1.10 3.00 8.53
CA GLN A 56 0.22 2.41 8.73
C GLN A 56 0.24 1.56 9.99
N VAL A 57 0.95 0.43 9.93
CA VAL A 57 1.18 -0.45 11.10
C VAL A 57 2.66 -0.83 11.23
N ASP A 58 3.09 -1.02 12.48
CA ASP A 58 4.44 -1.38 12.86
C ASP A 58 4.57 -2.90 13.01
N ALA A 59 5.44 -3.53 12.24
CA ALA A 59 5.75 -4.95 12.39
C ALA A 59 6.70 -5.24 13.56
N THR A 60 7.37 -4.21 14.09
CA THR A 60 8.32 -4.35 15.22
C THR A 60 9.43 -5.38 14.98
N ASP A 61 9.96 -5.40 13.75
CA ASP A 61 10.95 -6.37 13.25
C ASP A 61 10.53 -7.85 13.41
N ASP A 62 9.21 -8.13 13.45
CA ASP A 62 8.63 -9.47 13.56
C ASP A 62 7.98 -9.89 12.24
N ILE A 63 8.56 -10.92 11.58
CA ILE A 63 8.10 -11.45 10.30
C ILE A 63 6.69 -12.03 10.41
N ALA A 64 6.41 -12.78 11.47
CA ALA A 64 5.10 -13.42 11.64
C ALA A 64 4.02 -12.35 11.83
N LYS A 65 4.30 -11.34 12.64
CA LYS A 65 3.42 -10.19 12.83
C LYS A 65 3.18 -9.44 11.51
N GLN A 66 4.22 -9.23 10.69
CA GLN A 66 4.07 -8.58 9.40
C GLN A 66 3.17 -9.36 8.44
N ILE A 67 3.35 -10.68 8.35
CA ILE A 67 2.51 -11.55 7.54
C ILE A 67 1.05 -11.49 8.01
N ASP A 68 0.81 -11.49 9.32
CA ASP A 68 -0.54 -11.38 9.87
C ASP A 68 -1.16 -9.99 9.63
N GLN A 69 -0.37 -8.92 9.65
CA GLN A 69 -0.81 -7.58 9.25
C GLN A 69 -1.27 -7.55 7.78
N VAL A 70 -0.51 -8.16 6.87
CA VAL A 70 -0.89 -8.28 5.45
C VAL A 70 -2.20 -9.06 5.30
N LYS A 71 -2.36 -10.21 5.99
CA LYS A 71 -3.62 -10.95 5.99
C LYS A 71 -4.80 -10.14 6.53
N ASN A 72 -4.57 -9.34 7.57
CA ASN A 72 -5.60 -8.48 8.15
C ASN A 72 -6.03 -7.39 7.17
N PHE A 73 -5.09 -6.78 6.42
CA PHE A 73 -5.43 -5.84 5.35
C PHE A 73 -6.27 -6.50 4.25
N VAL A 74 -5.88 -7.70 3.80
CA VAL A 74 -6.68 -8.47 2.84
C VAL A 74 -8.08 -8.76 3.38
N ALA A 75 -8.20 -9.17 4.64
CA ALA A 75 -9.48 -9.48 5.28
C ALA A 75 -10.36 -8.24 5.47
N SER A 76 -9.77 -7.06 5.69
CA SER A 76 -10.51 -5.79 5.78
C SER A 76 -10.93 -5.23 4.43
N GLY A 77 -10.39 -5.78 3.33
CA GLY A 77 -10.80 -5.40 1.98
C GLY A 77 -10.11 -4.15 1.44
N VAL A 78 -8.86 -3.88 1.87
CA VAL A 78 -8.08 -2.75 1.31
C VAL A 78 -7.85 -2.93 -0.19
N ASP A 79 -7.77 -1.84 -0.92
CA ASP A 79 -7.56 -1.83 -2.37
C ASP A 79 -6.10 -2.09 -2.77
N ALA A 80 -5.16 -1.76 -1.88
CA ALA A 80 -3.74 -2.03 -2.08
C ALA A 80 -2.97 -2.10 -0.76
N ILE A 81 -1.81 -2.75 -0.80
CA ILE A 81 -0.92 -2.92 0.36
C ILE A 81 0.48 -2.41 0.02
N ILE A 82 1.09 -1.66 0.93
CA ILE A 82 2.49 -1.24 0.86
C ILE A 82 3.27 -1.98 1.94
N VAL A 83 4.42 -2.54 1.59
CA VAL A 83 5.25 -3.33 2.51
C VAL A 83 6.69 -2.83 2.49
N ASN A 84 7.17 -2.33 3.62
CA ASN A 84 8.59 -2.29 3.90
C ASN A 84 8.94 -3.57 4.66
N ILE A 85 9.48 -4.55 3.94
CA ILE A 85 9.62 -5.92 4.47
C ILE A 85 10.61 -6.01 5.64
N VAL A 86 10.28 -6.81 6.66
CA VAL A 86 11.15 -7.07 7.82
C VAL A 86 12.40 -7.81 7.41
N ASP A 87 12.22 -8.91 6.68
CA ASP A 87 13.30 -9.77 6.18
C ASP A 87 13.03 -10.11 4.70
N THR A 88 14.03 -9.89 3.85
CA THR A 88 13.90 -10.08 2.40
C THR A 88 13.58 -11.52 2.01
N SER A 89 14.04 -12.49 2.81
CA SER A 89 13.76 -13.92 2.64
C SER A 89 12.28 -14.29 2.85
N ALA A 90 11.51 -13.44 3.55
CA ALA A 90 10.08 -13.64 3.74
C ALA A 90 9.20 -13.19 2.55
N GLY A 91 9.82 -12.66 1.48
CA GLY A 91 9.11 -12.09 0.33
C GLY A 91 8.04 -13.01 -0.25
N ALA A 92 8.35 -14.28 -0.48
CA ALA A 92 7.39 -15.24 -1.02
C ALA A 92 6.19 -15.46 -0.09
N ALA A 93 6.41 -15.49 1.23
CA ALA A 93 5.32 -15.67 2.21
C ALA A 93 4.44 -14.42 2.31
N VAL A 94 5.03 -13.24 2.27
CA VAL A 94 4.31 -11.94 2.25
C VAL A 94 3.50 -11.81 0.96
N SER A 95 4.10 -12.13 -0.20
CA SER A 95 3.41 -12.15 -1.50
C SER A 95 2.21 -13.09 -1.50
N ALA A 96 2.38 -14.30 -0.96
CA ALA A 96 1.28 -15.27 -0.84
C ALA A 96 0.18 -14.78 0.11
N ALA A 97 0.52 -14.11 1.21
CA ALA A 97 -0.45 -13.55 2.16
C ALA A 97 -1.32 -12.45 1.54
N ALA A 98 -0.78 -11.65 0.61
CA ALA A 98 -1.51 -10.61 -0.11
C ALA A 98 -2.52 -11.19 -1.13
N GLY A 99 -2.28 -12.42 -1.60
CA GLY A 99 -3.15 -13.07 -2.59
C GLY A 99 -3.28 -12.25 -3.88
N ASN A 100 -4.51 -11.82 -4.20
CA ASN A 100 -4.80 -11.02 -5.39
C ASN A 100 -4.82 -9.49 -5.12
N VAL A 101 -4.67 -9.08 -3.86
CA VAL A 101 -4.63 -7.65 -3.52
C VAL A 101 -3.32 -7.07 -4.05
N PRO A 102 -3.35 -5.95 -4.80
CA PRO A 102 -2.16 -5.26 -5.25
C PRO A 102 -1.21 -4.96 -4.09
N LEU A 103 0.09 -5.28 -4.27
CA LEU A 103 1.09 -5.06 -3.24
C LEU A 103 2.34 -4.39 -3.83
N VAL A 104 2.86 -3.39 -3.13
CA VAL A 104 4.11 -2.72 -3.49
C VAL A 104 5.11 -2.85 -2.35
N TYR A 105 6.21 -3.53 -2.63
CA TYR A 105 7.37 -3.51 -1.74
C TYR A 105 8.11 -2.18 -1.89
N VAL A 106 8.53 -1.60 -0.77
CA VAL A 106 9.27 -0.34 -0.77
C VAL A 106 10.58 -0.46 0.01
N ASN A 107 11.63 0.18 -0.50
CA ASN A 107 12.96 0.30 0.10
C ASN A 107 13.76 -1.00 0.14
N ARG A 108 13.25 -2.09 0.71
CA ARG A 108 13.95 -3.39 0.79
C ARG A 108 13.44 -4.33 -0.29
N GLU A 109 14.36 -4.79 -1.14
CA GLU A 109 14.07 -5.72 -2.24
C GLU A 109 13.79 -7.12 -1.67
N PRO A 110 12.61 -7.71 -1.94
CA PRO A 110 12.35 -9.09 -1.53
C PRO A 110 13.15 -10.07 -2.38
N ASP A 111 13.63 -11.18 -1.79
CA ASP A 111 14.47 -12.18 -2.49
C ASP A 111 13.77 -12.79 -3.73
N ASN A 112 12.45 -12.78 -3.75
CA ASN A 112 11.63 -13.25 -4.87
C ASN A 112 11.23 -12.14 -5.87
N VAL A 113 11.96 -11.03 -5.94
CA VAL A 113 11.61 -9.87 -6.79
C VAL A 113 11.38 -10.23 -8.26
N ASN A 114 12.14 -11.18 -8.79
CA ASN A 114 12.03 -11.64 -10.19
C ASN A 114 10.81 -12.55 -10.44
N ASP A 115 10.19 -13.06 -9.38
CA ASP A 115 9.05 -13.98 -9.42
C ASP A 115 7.77 -13.34 -8.87
N LEU A 116 7.73 -12.02 -8.74
CA LEU A 116 6.55 -11.31 -8.24
C LEU A 116 5.36 -11.48 -9.20
N PRO A 117 4.16 -11.74 -8.67
CA PRO A 117 2.94 -11.74 -9.47
C PRO A 117 2.71 -10.40 -10.17
N ALA A 118 1.98 -10.38 -11.28
CA ALA A 118 1.67 -9.17 -12.05
C ALA A 118 0.95 -8.06 -11.24
N THR A 119 0.33 -8.42 -10.11
CA THR A 119 -0.31 -7.49 -9.17
C THR A 119 0.65 -6.92 -8.13
N GLN A 120 1.93 -7.29 -8.19
CA GLN A 120 2.94 -6.88 -7.21
C GLN A 120 4.11 -6.19 -7.88
N ALA A 121 4.73 -5.25 -7.17
CA ALA A 121 5.87 -4.48 -7.64
C ALA A 121 6.86 -4.18 -6.52
N PHE A 122 8.07 -3.81 -6.90
CA PHE A 122 9.09 -3.30 -5.99
C PHE A 122 9.52 -1.89 -6.41
N VAL A 123 9.64 -0.99 -5.45
CA VAL A 123 10.07 0.40 -5.64
C VAL A 123 11.12 0.76 -4.60
N ALA A 124 12.31 1.13 -5.07
CA ALA A 124 13.40 1.62 -4.23
C ALA A 124 14.37 2.49 -5.03
N SER A 125 15.37 3.06 -4.36
CA SER A 125 16.52 3.67 -4.98
C SER A 125 17.43 2.60 -5.62
N ASN A 126 18.23 3.03 -6.60
CA ASN A 126 19.28 2.17 -7.15
C ASN A 126 20.51 2.21 -6.23
N GLU A 127 20.64 1.21 -5.36
CA GLU A 127 21.68 1.16 -4.34
C GLU A 127 23.10 1.05 -4.95
N ILE A 128 23.24 0.44 -6.13
CA ILE A 128 24.52 0.36 -6.84
C ILE A 128 24.94 1.75 -7.32
N GLU A 129 24.00 2.51 -7.89
CA GLU A 129 24.24 3.87 -8.34
C GLU A 129 24.53 4.79 -7.15
N SER A 130 23.74 4.69 -6.08
CA SER A 130 23.93 5.43 -4.84
C SER A 130 25.30 5.18 -4.22
N GLY A 131 25.71 3.91 -4.12
CA GLY A 131 27.03 3.52 -3.62
C GLY A 131 28.18 4.01 -4.51
N THR A 132 28.00 3.96 -5.84
CA THR A 132 28.97 4.44 -6.80
C THR A 132 29.17 5.96 -6.68
N LEU A 133 28.08 6.72 -6.61
CA LEU A 133 28.12 8.16 -6.42
C LEU A 133 28.78 8.53 -5.08
N SER A 134 28.41 7.84 -4.02
CA SER A 134 29.02 8.06 -2.69
C SER A 134 30.53 7.81 -2.70
N ALA A 135 31.01 6.76 -3.36
CA ALA A 135 32.43 6.46 -3.49
C ALA A 135 33.15 7.54 -4.33
N PHE A 136 32.50 8.03 -5.38
CA PHE A 136 33.06 9.09 -6.24
C PHE A 136 33.22 10.43 -5.51
N GLU A 137 32.29 10.78 -4.63
CA GLU A 137 32.36 12.03 -3.84
C GLU A 137 33.42 11.98 -2.73
N VAL A 138 33.82 10.79 -2.26
CA VAL A 138 34.80 10.62 -1.16
C VAL A 138 36.22 10.41 -1.65
N CYS A 139 36.42 10.00 -2.89
CA CYS A 139 37.75 9.76 -3.50
C CYS A 139 38.21 10.90 -4.38
#